data_e1300800b66445ed141ead914cdcaae5
#
_entry.id   e1300800b66445ed141ead914cdcaae5
#
_cell.length_a   1.000
_cell.length_b   1.000
_cell.length_c   1.000
_cell.angle_alpha   90.00
_cell.angle_beta   90.00
_cell.angle_gamma   90.00
#
_symmetry.space_group_name_H-M   'P 1'
#
loop_
_entity.id
_entity.type
_entity.pdbx_description
1 polymer ?
#
loop_
_entity_poly.entity_id
_entity_poly.type
_entity_poly.pdbx_seq_one_letter_code
_entity_poly.pdbx_strand_id
1 'polypeptide(L)'
;MRKFLLALCANFVVFSSMAVLPKQQSNPFPQNFDRSATIRPFGNLRVGSEPSPKKALAKIGYPEDVITSADGIKQEMTVTGSGYFVYWMYLIDYYNESSAGHIVYSDNDEVYLYNIIPYGATDTYIKGVRKGDKIEVSLPQTVKWFDFYDESYGYNLCLLELDPEESSEEDGNWYNVTDATSVSFTIAEDGSITADGLSEDLIIGYAYTDDNSWVGYGVYDLSMTPFNEQAVEVPSDIEVSKNFWSYYCEEEGYGWPVSWAQGFDEIYFQGFSTEMPDAWIKGTVEYEDSNAIISIRPNQYIGICRGFHVYTKAAKSFYDEDYDEEYYEFLPDDYLYQLVWDFEENTIYPKDPDVVLLLNLGKDELYELDEFSDFVLNHQDSFAGIPQNPCNLVFIDFMEHFDEYDLYFNIPGLSTEGDVLITENLGYIIYIDGEEWTFDASDYKLNEDMVEIPWSFHSDYIINHGGTMRQIAFFAEGISSIGVQSVYKYEGEETRSEIVTLNLEDLSAVAGVNGDKKVAEVRYYDVAGREMSNPASGMVIKRVVYEDGSVASFKKVVH
;
A
#
# COMPACT_ATOMS: atom_id res chain seq x y z
N MET A 1 -3.35 5.68 -30.58
CA MET A 1 -3.80 5.53 -29.19
C MET A 1 -2.92 4.58 -28.38
N ARG A 2 -2.68 3.29 -28.75
CA ARG A 2 -1.75 2.40 -27.99
C ARG A 2 -0.35 2.97 -27.67
N LYS A 3 0.24 3.75 -28.59
CA LYS A 3 1.56 4.39 -28.35
C LYS A 3 1.51 5.61 -27.42
N PHE A 4 0.34 6.20 -27.21
CA PHE A 4 0.17 7.36 -26.33
C PHE A 4 -0.06 6.92 -24.85
N LEU A 5 -0.75 5.80 -24.64
CA LEU A 5 -0.92 5.20 -23.32
C LEU A 5 0.43 4.68 -22.75
N LEU A 6 1.22 4.02 -23.61
CA LEU A 6 2.58 3.57 -23.27
C LEU A 6 3.52 4.75 -22.92
N ALA A 7 3.34 5.91 -23.57
CA ALA A 7 4.13 7.12 -23.25
C ALA A 7 3.70 7.76 -21.92
N LEU A 8 2.42 7.61 -21.50
CA LEU A 8 1.96 8.11 -20.21
C LEU A 8 2.40 7.19 -19.05
N CYS A 9 2.33 5.88 -19.23
CA CYS A 9 2.87 4.92 -18.26
C CYS A 9 4.39 5.05 -18.13
N ALA A 10 5.12 5.21 -19.25
CA ALA A 10 6.57 5.40 -19.22
C ALA A 10 7.00 6.72 -18.54
N ASN A 11 6.19 7.78 -18.61
CA ASN A 11 6.50 9.03 -17.89
C ASN A 11 6.20 8.96 -16.39
N PHE A 12 5.34 8.05 -15.93
CA PHE A 12 5.08 7.81 -14.50
C PHE A 12 6.14 6.91 -13.86
N VAL A 13 6.69 5.94 -14.59
CA VAL A 13 7.81 5.11 -14.15
C VAL A 13 9.10 5.93 -13.96
N VAL A 14 9.27 7.05 -14.68
CA VAL A 14 10.46 7.90 -14.55
C VAL A 14 10.49 8.74 -13.25
N PHE A 15 9.33 9.01 -12.62
CA PHE A 15 9.31 9.61 -11.28
C PHE A 15 9.51 8.58 -10.15
N SER A 16 9.28 7.30 -10.40
CA SER A 16 9.49 6.23 -9.41
C SER A 16 10.91 5.65 -9.40
N SER A 17 11.75 5.94 -10.40
CA SER A 17 13.10 5.36 -10.49
C SER A 17 14.17 6.06 -9.64
N MET A 18 13.81 7.04 -8.81
CA MET A 18 14.72 7.59 -7.78
C MET A 18 14.40 7.17 -6.34
N ALA A 19 13.22 6.70 -6.12
CA ALA A 19 12.96 5.85 -4.98
C ALA A 19 13.03 4.41 -5.53
N VAL A 20 13.86 3.57 -4.96
CA VAL A 20 13.46 2.18 -4.83
C VAL A 20 12.16 2.31 -4.04
N LEU A 21 11.04 2.43 -4.75
CA LEU A 21 9.74 2.31 -4.11
C LEU A 21 9.81 0.94 -3.45
N PRO A 22 9.55 0.85 -2.16
CA PRO A 22 9.37 -0.46 -1.58
C PRO A 22 8.35 -1.15 -2.47
N LYS A 23 8.55 -2.43 -2.76
CA LYS A 23 7.60 -3.31 -3.45
C LYS A 23 6.19 -3.30 -2.82
N GLN A 24 5.93 -2.43 -1.88
CA GLN A 24 4.75 -2.28 -1.05
C GLN A 24 3.70 -1.27 -1.50
N GLN A 25 3.75 -0.73 -2.71
CA GLN A 25 2.47 -0.34 -3.29
C GLN A 25 1.96 -1.55 -4.06
N SER A 26 1.34 -2.49 -3.32
CA SER A 26 0.51 -3.50 -3.93
C SER A 26 -0.38 -2.81 -4.95
N ASN A 27 -0.13 -3.09 -6.20
CA ASN A 27 -0.96 -2.62 -7.28
C ASN A 27 -2.37 -3.17 -7.00
N PRO A 28 -3.38 -2.36 -6.67
CA PRO A 28 -4.73 -2.85 -6.43
C PRO A 28 -5.37 -3.40 -7.72
N PHE A 29 -4.62 -3.39 -8.82
CA PHE A 29 -5.05 -4.00 -10.06
C PHE A 29 -4.69 -5.47 -10.10
N PRO A 30 -5.60 -6.30 -10.63
CA PRO A 30 -5.24 -7.62 -11.10
C PRO A 30 -4.06 -7.50 -12.07
N GLN A 31 -2.97 -8.22 -11.83
CA GLN A 31 -1.86 -8.28 -12.79
C GLN A 31 -2.32 -8.85 -14.14
N ASN A 32 -3.35 -9.69 -14.13
CA ASN A 32 -4.05 -10.20 -15.31
C ASN A 32 -5.32 -9.40 -15.63
N PHE A 33 -5.34 -8.11 -15.36
CA PHE A 33 -6.43 -7.27 -15.79
C PHE A 33 -6.66 -7.54 -17.27
N ASP A 34 -7.85 -8.03 -17.62
CA ASP A 34 -8.17 -8.29 -19.02
C ASP A 34 -7.93 -6.99 -19.78
N ARG A 35 -6.85 -6.96 -20.60
CA ARG A 35 -6.45 -5.78 -21.37
C ARG A 35 -7.55 -5.33 -22.34
N SER A 36 -8.66 -6.07 -22.40
CA SER A 36 -9.92 -5.66 -23.02
C SER A 36 -10.78 -4.77 -22.12
N ALA A 37 -10.52 -4.68 -20.82
CA ALA A 37 -11.19 -3.74 -19.93
C ALA A 37 -11.04 -2.32 -20.48
N THR A 38 -12.14 -1.64 -20.66
CA THR A 38 -12.15 -0.32 -21.27
C THR A 38 -11.76 0.71 -20.20
N ILE A 39 -10.49 1.07 -20.15
CA ILE A 39 -9.98 2.14 -19.26
C ILE A 39 -10.31 3.48 -19.92
N ARG A 40 -11.09 4.33 -19.25
CA ARG A 40 -11.56 5.61 -19.80
C ARG A 40 -11.30 6.75 -18.83
N PRO A 41 -10.95 7.98 -19.30
CA PRO A 41 -10.89 9.14 -18.44
C PRO A 41 -12.26 9.45 -17.83
N PHE A 42 -12.33 9.63 -16.52
CA PHE A 42 -13.56 9.98 -15.82
C PHE A 42 -13.52 11.47 -15.42
N GLY A 43 -14.23 12.30 -16.19
CA GLY A 43 -14.15 13.76 -16.11
C GLY A 43 -14.75 14.40 -14.85
N ASN A 44 -15.59 13.67 -14.10
CA ASN A 44 -16.25 14.20 -12.89
C ASN A 44 -15.51 13.90 -11.59
N LEU A 45 -14.35 13.25 -11.65
CA LEU A 45 -13.57 13.03 -10.45
C LEU A 45 -13.08 14.37 -9.90
N ARG A 46 -13.45 14.68 -8.67
CA ARG A 46 -12.91 15.84 -7.95
C ARG A 46 -11.48 15.50 -7.53
N VAL A 47 -10.52 15.85 -8.39
CA VAL A 47 -9.09 15.60 -8.16
C VAL A 47 -8.66 16.21 -6.81
N GLY A 48 -8.11 15.40 -5.93
CA GLY A 48 -7.69 15.81 -4.58
C GLY A 48 -8.73 15.56 -3.49
N SER A 49 -9.85 14.94 -3.82
CA SER A 49 -10.97 14.72 -2.91
C SER A 49 -10.82 13.54 -1.95
N GLU A 50 -9.97 12.56 -2.23
CA GLU A 50 -9.64 11.58 -1.19
C GLU A 50 -8.45 12.08 -0.37
N PRO A 51 -8.67 12.46 0.91
CA PRO A 51 -7.54 12.75 1.80
C PRO A 51 -6.72 11.48 1.93
N SER A 52 -5.39 11.62 1.88
CA SER A 52 -4.56 10.52 2.34
C SER A 52 -5.10 10.07 3.71
N PRO A 53 -5.11 8.78 4.03
CA PRO A 53 -5.66 8.26 5.29
C PRO A 53 -5.19 9.01 6.56
N LYS A 54 -4.09 9.75 6.46
CA LYS A 54 -3.50 10.53 7.56
C LYS A 54 -4.08 11.95 7.71
N LYS A 55 -4.69 12.55 6.67
CA LYS A 55 -5.48 13.79 6.81
C LYS A 55 -6.86 13.56 7.42
N ALA A 56 -7.37 12.35 7.40
CA ALA A 56 -8.64 11.95 8.01
C ALA A 56 -8.64 11.94 9.55
N LEU A 57 -7.53 12.26 10.22
CA LEU A 57 -7.43 12.31 11.69
C LEU A 57 -7.95 13.62 12.33
N ALA A 58 -8.26 14.66 11.56
CA ALA A 58 -9.09 15.75 12.07
C ALA A 58 -10.51 15.21 12.22
N LYS A 59 -11.04 15.13 13.45
CA LYS A 59 -12.38 14.65 13.84
C LYS A 59 -13.42 14.85 12.73
N ILE A 60 -13.60 13.86 11.88
CA ILE A 60 -14.69 13.82 10.92
C ILE A 60 -15.93 13.45 11.73
N GLY A 61 -16.77 14.41 12.03
CA GLY A 61 -18.10 14.13 12.52
C GLY A 61 -18.92 13.65 11.33
N TYR A 62 -19.15 12.33 11.21
CA TYR A 62 -20.17 11.85 10.28
C TYR A 62 -21.52 12.49 10.60
N PRO A 63 -22.33 12.86 9.58
CA PRO A 63 -23.73 13.19 9.81
C PRO A 63 -24.43 12.08 10.60
N GLU A 64 -25.44 12.43 11.39
CA GLU A 64 -26.17 11.47 12.25
C GLU A 64 -26.83 10.32 11.46
N ASP A 65 -27.02 10.47 10.15
CA ASP A 65 -27.63 9.50 9.24
C ASP A 65 -26.63 8.47 8.67
N VAL A 66 -25.32 8.73 8.79
CA VAL A 66 -24.28 7.76 8.36
C VAL A 66 -24.10 6.69 9.43
N ILE A 67 -24.29 5.42 9.05
CA ILE A 67 -24.28 4.29 9.98
C ILE A 67 -22.88 3.66 10.00
N THR A 68 -22.13 3.88 11.06
CA THR A 68 -20.75 3.37 11.23
C THR A 68 -20.68 2.07 12.04
N SER A 69 -21.77 1.66 12.69
CA SER A 69 -21.87 0.43 13.47
C SER A 69 -23.27 -0.14 13.41
N ALA A 70 -23.39 -1.46 13.51
CA ALA A 70 -24.66 -2.17 13.56
C ALA A 70 -24.63 -3.26 14.63
N ASP A 71 -25.69 -3.34 15.44
CA ASP A 71 -25.85 -4.37 16.46
C ASP A 71 -26.77 -5.48 15.97
N GLY A 72 -26.36 -6.73 16.17
CA GLY A 72 -27.16 -7.89 15.76
C GLY A 72 -26.31 -9.14 15.47
N ILE A 73 -26.91 -10.08 14.75
CA ILE A 73 -26.23 -11.31 14.32
C ILE A 73 -25.55 -11.04 12.99
N LYS A 74 -24.22 -11.07 12.99
CA LYS A 74 -23.39 -10.90 11.81
C LYS A 74 -23.28 -12.20 11.02
N GLN A 75 -23.49 -12.11 9.70
CA GLN A 75 -23.23 -13.17 8.73
C GLN A 75 -22.22 -12.65 7.71
N GLU A 76 -21.07 -13.30 7.63
CA GLU A 76 -20.09 -13.00 6.57
C GLU A 76 -20.61 -13.46 5.20
N MET A 77 -20.32 -12.66 4.17
CA MET A 77 -20.81 -12.89 2.82
C MET A 77 -19.69 -12.69 1.80
N THR A 78 -19.74 -13.44 0.72
CA THR A 78 -19.05 -13.08 -0.52
C THR A 78 -20.01 -12.24 -1.36
N VAL A 79 -19.61 -11.05 -1.71
CA VAL A 79 -20.34 -10.14 -2.59
C VAL A 79 -19.81 -10.34 -4.00
N THR A 80 -20.68 -10.64 -4.96
CA THR A 80 -20.31 -10.83 -6.37
C THR A 80 -21.16 -9.94 -7.23
N GLY A 81 -20.54 -9.30 -8.23
CA GLY A 81 -21.24 -8.44 -9.18
C GLY A 81 -20.39 -8.00 -10.34
N SER A 82 -21.02 -7.30 -11.27
CA SER A 82 -20.38 -6.63 -12.41
C SER A 82 -20.65 -5.13 -12.30
N GLY A 83 -19.75 -4.30 -12.75
CA GLY A 83 -19.97 -2.86 -12.59
C GLY A 83 -18.78 -1.99 -12.93
N TYR A 84 -18.64 -0.91 -12.18
CA TYR A 84 -17.69 0.16 -12.46
C TYR A 84 -17.02 0.62 -11.18
N PHE A 85 -15.72 0.94 -11.28
CA PHE A 85 -14.99 1.67 -10.23
C PHE A 85 -14.04 2.68 -10.84
N VAL A 86 -13.64 3.66 -10.02
CA VAL A 86 -12.68 4.68 -10.42
C VAL A 86 -11.33 4.38 -9.80
N TYR A 87 -10.30 4.35 -10.64
CA TYR A 87 -8.93 4.31 -10.21
C TYR A 87 -8.18 5.53 -10.76
N TRP A 88 -7.68 6.38 -9.85
CA TRP A 88 -7.11 7.69 -10.18
C TRP A 88 -8.14 8.57 -10.89
N MET A 89 -8.05 8.70 -12.19
CA MET A 89 -8.96 9.47 -13.05
C MET A 89 -9.60 8.59 -14.14
N TYR A 90 -9.53 7.27 -14.00
CA TYR A 90 -10.02 6.34 -15.01
C TYR A 90 -11.18 5.54 -14.46
N LEU A 91 -12.23 5.44 -15.25
CA LEU A 91 -13.34 4.53 -15.03
C LEU A 91 -12.95 3.15 -15.56
N ILE A 92 -13.14 2.14 -14.74
CA ILE A 92 -12.78 0.76 -15.04
C ILE A 92 -14.00 -0.12 -14.89
N ASP A 93 -14.28 -0.91 -15.92
CA ASP A 93 -15.34 -1.92 -15.91
C ASP A 93 -14.80 -3.19 -15.22
N TYR A 94 -15.63 -3.85 -14.43
CA TYR A 94 -15.33 -5.18 -13.90
C TYR A 94 -16.51 -6.13 -14.09
N TYR A 95 -16.22 -7.42 -14.21
CA TYR A 95 -17.23 -8.44 -14.53
C TYR A 95 -17.12 -9.63 -13.58
N ASN A 96 -18.24 -9.94 -12.90
CA ASN A 96 -18.36 -11.09 -11.99
C ASN A 96 -17.28 -11.14 -10.90
N GLU A 97 -16.86 -9.97 -10.45
CA GLU A 97 -15.85 -9.84 -9.40
C GLU A 97 -16.42 -10.11 -8.01
N SER A 98 -15.58 -10.62 -7.13
CA SER A 98 -15.95 -10.99 -5.78
C SER A 98 -15.19 -10.17 -4.75
N SER A 99 -15.91 -9.69 -3.72
CA SER A 99 -15.36 -9.00 -2.57
C SER A 99 -15.93 -9.57 -1.27
N ALA A 100 -15.35 -9.18 -0.13
CA ALA A 100 -15.86 -9.52 1.19
C ALA A 100 -16.88 -8.49 1.64
N GLY A 101 -18.04 -8.96 2.07
CA GLY A 101 -19.07 -8.14 2.70
C GLY A 101 -19.67 -8.88 3.89
N HIS A 102 -20.62 -8.29 4.54
CA HIS A 102 -21.40 -8.98 5.56
C HIS A 102 -22.77 -8.35 5.76
N ILE A 103 -23.63 -9.09 6.44
CA ILE A 103 -24.96 -8.66 6.81
C ILE A 103 -25.10 -8.77 8.32
N VAL A 104 -25.74 -7.76 8.93
CA VAL A 104 -26.11 -7.79 10.33
C VAL A 104 -27.64 -7.80 10.44
N TYR A 105 -28.18 -8.84 11.03
CA TYR A 105 -29.60 -8.98 11.32
C TYR A 105 -29.88 -8.51 12.75
N SER A 106 -30.69 -7.44 12.86
CA SER A 106 -31.11 -6.91 14.15
C SER A 106 -32.47 -7.48 14.60
N ASP A 107 -32.80 -7.32 15.89
CA ASP A 107 -34.01 -7.86 16.51
C ASP A 107 -35.34 -7.25 15.98
N ASN A 108 -35.28 -6.10 15.26
CA ASN A 108 -36.46 -5.34 14.83
C ASN A 108 -36.74 -5.47 13.31
N ASP A 109 -36.38 -6.59 12.68
CA ASP A 109 -36.41 -6.77 11.23
C ASP A 109 -35.51 -5.78 10.46
N GLU A 110 -34.68 -5.03 11.15
CA GLU A 110 -33.67 -4.20 10.53
C GLU A 110 -32.50 -5.05 10.06
N VAL A 111 -31.98 -4.73 8.88
CA VAL A 111 -30.87 -5.43 8.26
C VAL A 111 -29.86 -4.38 7.84
N TYR A 112 -28.61 -4.63 8.12
CA TYR A 112 -27.52 -3.73 7.76
C TYR A 112 -26.58 -4.46 6.81
N LEU A 113 -26.42 -3.91 5.59
CA LEU A 113 -25.57 -4.46 4.54
C LEU A 113 -24.25 -3.69 4.55
N TYR A 114 -23.14 -4.40 4.44
CA TYR A 114 -21.80 -3.83 4.45
C TYR A 114 -21.04 -4.25 3.20
N ASN A 115 -20.38 -3.25 2.55
CA ASN A 115 -19.51 -3.44 1.39
C ASN A 115 -20.20 -4.21 0.24
N ILE A 116 -21.33 -3.69 -0.25
CA ILE A 116 -22.14 -4.33 -1.31
C ILE A 116 -21.68 -3.97 -2.71
N ILE A 117 -20.78 -3.02 -2.90
CA ILE A 117 -20.21 -2.63 -4.21
C ILE A 117 -18.74 -3.06 -4.20
N PRO A 118 -18.33 -4.07 -4.98
CA PRO A 118 -16.93 -4.41 -5.16
C PRO A 118 -16.09 -3.18 -5.52
N TYR A 119 -14.89 -3.05 -4.97
CA TYR A 119 -14.01 -1.88 -5.10
C TYR A 119 -14.55 -0.54 -4.54
N GLY A 120 -15.80 -0.50 -4.05
CA GLY A 120 -16.48 0.70 -3.54
C GLY A 120 -16.69 0.70 -2.02
N ALA A 121 -15.78 0.13 -1.22
CA ALA A 121 -15.91 0.08 0.23
C ALA A 121 -15.99 1.47 0.85
N THR A 122 -17.04 1.69 1.68
CA THR A 122 -17.30 2.97 2.35
C THR A 122 -17.04 2.95 3.84
N ASP A 123 -16.74 1.78 4.43
CA ASP A 123 -16.58 1.53 5.88
C ASP A 123 -17.85 1.86 6.72
N THR A 124 -19.01 1.82 6.06
CA THR A 124 -20.32 2.14 6.65
C THR A 124 -21.37 1.12 6.23
N TYR A 125 -22.50 1.17 6.92
CA TYR A 125 -23.61 0.25 6.69
C TYR A 125 -24.75 0.91 5.91
N ILE A 126 -25.40 0.11 5.09
CA ILE A 126 -26.63 0.42 4.39
C ILE A 126 -27.78 -0.23 5.14
N LYS A 127 -28.77 0.56 5.59
CA LYS A 127 -29.89 0.05 6.33
C LYS A 127 -31.02 -0.39 5.41
N GLY A 128 -31.50 -1.61 5.63
CA GLY A 128 -32.72 -2.15 5.03
C GLY A 128 -33.70 -2.66 6.10
N VAL A 129 -34.86 -3.05 5.64
CA VAL A 129 -35.88 -3.69 6.46
C VAL A 129 -36.29 -5.02 5.81
N ARG A 130 -36.23 -6.09 6.60
CA ARG A 130 -36.63 -7.42 6.15
C ARG A 130 -38.15 -7.57 6.16
N LYS A 131 -38.71 -8.05 5.06
CA LYS A 131 -40.14 -8.34 4.87
C LYS A 131 -40.30 -9.73 4.27
N GLY A 132 -40.26 -10.75 5.12
CA GLY A 132 -40.30 -12.16 4.67
C GLY A 132 -38.98 -12.57 3.98
N ASP A 133 -39.06 -12.87 2.70
CA ASP A 133 -37.93 -13.21 1.84
C ASP A 133 -37.34 -12.01 1.08
N LYS A 134 -37.73 -10.79 1.44
CA LYS A 134 -37.22 -9.56 0.85
C LYS A 134 -36.54 -8.67 1.88
N ILE A 135 -35.51 -7.94 1.42
CA ILE A 135 -34.94 -6.79 2.12
C ILE A 135 -35.23 -5.56 1.28
N GLU A 136 -35.88 -4.56 1.86
CA GLU A 136 -36.15 -3.28 1.22
C GLU A 136 -35.20 -2.23 1.79
N VAL A 137 -34.39 -1.63 0.94
CA VAL A 137 -33.44 -0.56 1.27
C VAL A 137 -34.01 0.76 0.75
N SER A 138 -34.22 1.73 1.63
CA SER A 138 -34.67 3.07 1.24
C SER A 138 -33.52 3.86 0.61
N LEU A 139 -33.82 4.66 -0.39
CA LEU A 139 -32.86 5.50 -1.11
C LEU A 139 -33.29 6.96 -1.12
N PRO A 140 -32.38 7.94 -1.19
CA PRO A 140 -30.93 7.76 -1.03
C PRO A 140 -30.53 7.48 0.43
N GLN A 141 -29.35 6.89 0.66
CA GLN A 141 -28.70 6.80 1.97
C GLN A 141 -27.28 7.34 1.88
N THR A 142 -26.90 8.24 2.77
CA THR A 142 -25.52 8.73 2.85
C THR A 142 -24.63 7.64 3.44
N VAL A 143 -23.61 7.23 2.68
CA VAL A 143 -22.72 6.10 3.03
C VAL A 143 -21.27 6.52 3.24
N LYS A 144 -20.88 7.71 2.84
CA LYS A 144 -19.55 8.26 3.09
C LYS A 144 -19.63 9.77 3.25
N TRP A 145 -18.74 10.36 4.05
CA TRP A 145 -18.71 11.78 4.29
C TRP A 145 -17.29 12.30 4.35
N PHE A 146 -17.06 13.43 3.69
CA PHE A 146 -15.79 14.13 3.66
C PHE A 146 -16.01 15.54 4.23
N ASP A 147 -15.17 15.93 5.17
CA ASP A 147 -15.18 17.25 5.77
C ASP A 147 -13.82 17.92 5.56
N PHE A 148 -13.78 18.85 4.63
CA PHE A 148 -12.59 19.64 4.31
C PHE A 148 -12.78 21.06 4.83
N TYR A 149 -11.70 21.82 4.97
CA TYR A 149 -11.69 23.16 5.57
C TYR A 149 -12.73 24.12 4.98
N ASP A 150 -13.07 24.01 3.70
CA ASP A 150 -13.95 24.93 2.99
C ASP A 150 -15.18 24.24 2.34
N GLU A 151 -15.22 22.91 2.27
CA GLU A 151 -16.27 22.14 1.61
C GLU A 151 -16.55 20.84 2.37
N SER A 152 -17.81 20.50 2.56
CA SER A 152 -18.25 19.21 3.10
C SER A 152 -19.18 18.55 2.11
N TYR A 153 -18.91 17.30 1.76
CA TYR A 153 -19.76 16.50 0.87
C TYR A 153 -19.65 15.02 1.21
N GLY A 154 -20.51 14.21 0.63
CA GLY A 154 -20.50 12.79 0.86
C GLY A 154 -20.94 12.01 -0.37
N TYR A 155 -21.08 10.70 -0.19
CA TYR A 155 -21.66 9.81 -1.18
C TYR A 155 -23.01 9.29 -0.70
N ASN A 156 -24.01 9.38 -1.56
CA ASN A 156 -25.31 8.75 -1.40
C ASN A 156 -25.36 7.46 -2.20
N LEU A 157 -25.81 6.38 -1.58
CA LEU A 157 -26.25 5.19 -2.32
C LEU A 157 -27.54 5.52 -3.07
N CYS A 158 -27.56 5.29 -4.37
CA CYS A 158 -28.66 5.60 -5.27
C CYS A 158 -28.87 4.45 -6.29
N LEU A 159 -30.05 4.42 -6.92
CA LEU A 159 -30.23 3.78 -8.20
C LEU A 159 -29.89 4.77 -9.31
N LEU A 160 -29.12 4.31 -10.27
CA LEU A 160 -28.55 5.09 -11.36
C LEU A 160 -28.95 4.46 -12.69
N GLU A 161 -29.47 5.25 -13.61
CA GLU A 161 -29.90 4.82 -14.94
C GLU A 161 -28.90 5.31 -15.99
N LEU A 162 -28.58 4.44 -16.95
CA LEU A 162 -27.70 4.74 -18.07
C LEU A 162 -28.22 5.94 -18.86
N ASP A 163 -27.37 6.93 -19.08
CA ASP A 163 -27.64 8.07 -19.96
C ASP A 163 -27.15 7.78 -21.39
N PRO A 164 -28.04 7.45 -22.34
CA PRO A 164 -27.62 7.13 -23.68
C PRO A 164 -27.16 8.36 -24.50
N GLU A 165 -27.41 9.59 -24.04
CA GLU A 165 -26.97 10.81 -24.71
C GLU A 165 -25.52 11.17 -24.34
N GLU A 166 -25.12 10.88 -23.08
CA GLU A 166 -23.77 11.14 -22.55
C GLU A 166 -22.85 9.90 -22.68
N SER A 167 -23.44 8.71 -22.93
CA SER A 167 -22.69 7.46 -23.09
C SER A 167 -22.27 7.23 -24.54
N SER A 168 -21.06 6.71 -24.76
CA SER A 168 -20.54 6.36 -26.09
C SER A 168 -19.57 5.18 -26.01
N GLU A 169 -19.29 4.51 -27.16
CA GLU A 169 -18.24 3.49 -27.23
C GLU A 169 -16.84 4.05 -26.94
N GLU A 170 -16.63 5.36 -27.13
CA GLU A 170 -15.35 6.02 -26.94
C GLU A 170 -15.19 6.52 -25.48
N ASP A 171 -16.26 7.15 -24.92
CA ASP A 171 -16.23 7.78 -23.60
C ASP A 171 -16.78 6.89 -22.48
N GLY A 172 -17.51 5.82 -22.83
CA GLY A 172 -18.07 4.86 -21.92
C GLY A 172 -19.48 5.12 -21.45
N ASN A 173 -19.92 4.31 -20.50
CA ASN A 173 -21.24 4.42 -19.91
C ASN A 173 -21.26 5.57 -18.88
N TRP A 174 -22.30 6.39 -18.96
CA TRP A 174 -22.59 7.46 -18.04
C TRP A 174 -23.93 7.20 -17.35
N TYR A 175 -24.05 7.55 -16.07
CA TYR A 175 -25.26 7.25 -15.32
C TYR A 175 -25.77 8.48 -14.59
N ASN A 176 -27.11 8.62 -14.57
CA ASN A 176 -27.82 9.65 -13.84
C ASN A 176 -28.61 9.05 -12.67
N VAL A 177 -28.72 9.80 -11.58
CA VAL A 177 -29.54 9.42 -10.42
C VAL A 177 -31.01 9.38 -10.83
N THR A 178 -31.70 8.28 -10.49
CA THR A 178 -33.15 8.12 -10.71
C THR A 178 -33.97 8.71 -9.56
N ASP A 179 -35.30 8.86 -9.80
CA ASP A 179 -36.25 9.23 -8.75
C ASP A 179 -36.66 8.06 -7.82
N ALA A 180 -35.96 6.91 -7.92
CA ALA A 180 -36.27 5.74 -7.10
C ALA A 180 -36.02 5.99 -5.61
N THR A 181 -36.96 5.58 -4.79
CA THR A 181 -36.91 5.75 -3.33
C THR A 181 -36.57 4.48 -2.57
N SER A 182 -36.40 3.36 -3.28
CA SER A 182 -35.97 2.09 -2.69
C SER A 182 -35.41 1.13 -3.72
N VAL A 183 -34.61 0.16 -3.25
CA VAL A 183 -34.19 -1.04 -3.97
C VAL A 183 -34.52 -2.25 -3.12
N SER A 184 -34.89 -3.37 -3.77
CA SER A 184 -35.23 -4.62 -3.11
C SER A 184 -34.17 -5.68 -3.36
N PHE A 185 -33.99 -6.55 -2.37
CA PHE A 185 -33.16 -7.73 -2.48
C PHE A 185 -33.99 -8.97 -2.10
N THR A 186 -33.82 -10.05 -2.85
CA THR A 186 -34.46 -11.35 -2.57
C THR A 186 -33.52 -12.25 -1.79
N ILE A 187 -34.01 -12.85 -0.69
CA ILE A 187 -33.29 -13.83 0.13
C ILE A 187 -33.72 -15.23 -0.33
N ALA A 188 -32.77 -16.04 -0.79
CA ALA A 188 -32.99 -17.44 -1.15
C ALA A 188 -33.00 -18.36 0.10
N GLU A 189 -33.40 -19.62 -0.07
CA GLU A 189 -33.47 -20.62 1.01
C GLU A 189 -32.10 -20.94 1.62
N ASP A 190 -31.02 -20.82 0.84
CA ASP A 190 -29.63 -21.03 1.28
C ASP A 190 -29.03 -19.81 1.98
N GLY A 191 -29.79 -18.73 2.10
CA GLY A 191 -29.34 -17.46 2.68
C GLY A 191 -28.66 -16.53 1.70
N SER A 192 -28.52 -16.90 0.43
CA SER A 192 -28.02 -16.01 -0.60
C SER A 192 -28.99 -14.86 -0.86
N ILE A 193 -28.47 -13.71 -1.23
CA ILE A 193 -29.24 -12.48 -1.45
C ILE A 193 -28.90 -11.93 -2.82
N THR A 194 -29.92 -11.56 -3.59
CA THR A 194 -29.75 -11.02 -4.94
C THR A 194 -30.51 -9.71 -5.05
N ALA A 195 -29.88 -8.68 -5.61
CA ALA A 195 -30.54 -7.42 -5.87
C ALA A 195 -31.54 -7.57 -7.03
N ASP A 196 -32.76 -7.05 -6.85
CA ASP A 196 -33.83 -7.19 -7.81
C ASP A 196 -33.77 -6.08 -8.88
N GLY A 197 -33.85 -6.48 -10.15
CA GLY A 197 -34.07 -5.56 -11.28
C GLY A 197 -32.86 -4.73 -11.69
N LEU A 198 -31.66 -5.03 -11.18
CA LEU A 198 -30.45 -4.41 -11.67
C LEU A 198 -30.02 -5.01 -13.02
N SER A 199 -29.42 -4.17 -13.85
CA SER A 199 -28.85 -4.52 -15.15
C SER A 199 -27.78 -3.50 -15.51
N GLU A 200 -27.07 -3.69 -16.62
CA GLU A 200 -26.13 -2.69 -17.13
C GLU A 200 -26.78 -1.31 -17.38
N ASP A 201 -28.09 -1.26 -17.69
CA ASP A 201 -28.83 -0.01 -17.85
C ASP A 201 -29.33 0.61 -16.53
N LEU A 202 -29.34 -0.16 -15.43
CA LEU A 202 -29.83 0.26 -14.11
C LEU A 202 -28.96 -0.33 -13.00
N ILE A 203 -28.07 0.46 -12.46
CA ILE A 203 -27.10 0.05 -11.45
C ILE A 203 -27.44 0.60 -10.08
N ILE A 204 -26.98 -0.05 -9.02
CA ILE A 204 -26.85 0.56 -7.70
C ILE A 204 -25.45 1.15 -7.58
N GLY A 205 -25.33 2.40 -7.17
CA GLY A 205 -24.03 3.09 -7.13
C GLY A 205 -24.02 4.31 -6.23
N TYR A 206 -22.95 5.07 -6.30
CA TYR A 206 -22.77 6.26 -5.48
C TYR A 206 -22.90 7.54 -6.30
N ALA A 207 -23.58 8.53 -5.71
CA ALA A 207 -23.66 9.89 -6.24
C ALA A 207 -23.21 10.90 -5.18
N TYR A 208 -22.64 12.02 -5.60
CA TYR A 208 -22.29 13.12 -4.68
C TYR A 208 -23.53 13.69 -4.00
N THR A 209 -23.43 14.04 -2.71
CA THR A 209 -24.57 14.55 -1.92
C THR A 209 -24.99 15.95 -2.31
N ASP A 210 -24.11 16.74 -2.91
CA ASP A 210 -24.31 18.17 -3.19
C ASP A 210 -24.89 18.44 -4.58
N ASP A 211 -24.57 17.60 -5.58
CA ASP A 211 -25.04 17.82 -6.96
C ASP A 211 -25.68 16.59 -7.63
N ASN A 212 -25.72 15.44 -6.92
CA ASN A 212 -26.22 14.16 -7.43
C ASN A 212 -25.48 13.63 -8.66
N SER A 213 -24.28 14.10 -8.96
CA SER A 213 -23.50 13.52 -10.04
C SER A 213 -22.94 12.16 -9.66
N TRP A 214 -22.84 11.24 -10.60
CA TRP A 214 -22.28 9.91 -10.37
C TRP A 214 -20.79 9.98 -9.98
N VAL A 215 -20.42 9.18 -8.98
CA VAL A 215 -19.03 9.13 -8.46
C VAL A 215 -18.12 8.18 -9.25
N GLY A 216 -18.71 7.36 -10.14
CA GLY A 216 -17.97 6.35 -10.91
C GLY A 216 -17.95 4.96 -10.28
N TYR A 217 -18.61 4.76 -9.15
CA TYR A 217 -18.78 3.44 -8.52
C TYR A 217 -20.20 2.94 -8.73
N GLY A 218 -20.34 1.68 -9.11
CA GLY A 218 -21.66 1.06 -9.27
C GLY A 218 -21.58 -0.42 -9.54
N VAL A 219 -22.68 -1.14 -9.29
CA VAL A 219 -22.76 -2.57 -9.45
C VAL A 219 -24.12 -2.98 -10.02
N TYR A 220 -24.11 -3.95 -10.90
CA TYR A 220 -25.25 -4.73 -11.37
C TYR A 220 -24.95 -6.22 -11.26
N ASP A 221 -25.92 -7.10 -11.51
CA ASP A 221 -25.82 -8.55 -11.27
C ASP A 221 -25.37 -8.88 -9.83
N LEU A 222 -25.73 -7.97 -8.89
CA LEU A 222 -25.28 -8.04 -7.49
C LEU A 222 -25.91 -9.23 -6.76
N SER A 223 -25.07 -10.08 -6.21
CA SER A 223 -25.44 -11.15 -5.31
C SER A 223 -24.51 -11.19 -4.10
N MET A 224 -25.04 -11.70 -2.99
CA MET A 224 -24.28 -11.94 -1.76
C MET A 224 -24.54 -13.39 -1.32
N THR A 225 -23.51 -14.21 -1.19
CA THR A 225 -23.60 -15.60 -0.77
C THR A 225 -22.96 -15.80 0.60
N PRO A 226 -23.56 -16.62 1.51
CA PRO A 226 -22.98 -16.86 2.82
C PRO A 226 -21.56 -17.38 2.72
N PHE A 227 -20.63 -16.70 3.40
CA PHE A 227 -19.24 -17.09 3.49
C PHE A 227 -19.04 -17.89 4.79
N ASN A 228 -18.50 -19.11 4.68
CA ASN A 228 -18.39 -20.03 5.82
C ASN A 228 -16.96 -20.52 6.07
N GLU A 229 -15.96 -20.04 5.33
CA GLU A 229 -14.57 -20.40 5.60
C GLU A 229 -14.09 -19.70 6.88
N GLN A 230 -13.24 -20.39 7.62
CA GLN A 230 -12.66 -19.88 8.86
C GLN A 230 -11.21 -19.51 8.60
N ALA A 231 -10.80 -18.32 9.03
CA ALA A 231 -9.41 -17.94 8.98
C ALA A 231 -8.55 -18.90 9.81
N VAL A 232 -7.30 -19.05 9.43
CA VAL A 232 -6.35 -19.85 10.20
C VAL A 232 -6.25 -19.30 11.61
N GLU A 233 -6.44 -20.17 12.60
CA GLU A 233 -6.29 -19.86 14.02
C GLU A 233 -5.35 -20.87 14.68
N VAL A 234 -4.58 -20.41 15.66
CA VAL A 234 -3.75 -21.28 16.49
C VAL A 234 -4.65 -22.03 17.48
N PRO A 235 -4.60 -23.37 17.55
CA PRO A 235 -5.32 -24.13 18.57
C PRO A 235 -4.97 -23.64 19.98
N SER A 236 -5.96 -23.56 20.86
CA SER A 236 -5.81 -22.97 22.20
C SER A 236 -4.87 -23.74 23.14
N ASP A 237 -4.48 -24.96 22.79
CA ASP A 237 -3.53 -25.82 23.50
C ASP A 237 -2.09 -25.69 22.99
N ILE A 238 -1.87 -24.90 21.93
CA ILE A 238 -0.55 -24.57 21.41
C ILE A 238 -0.14 -23.19 21.95
N GLU A 239 1.02 -23.11 22.61
CA GLU A 239 1.55 -21.85 23.12
C GLU A 239 2.18 -21.05 21.99
N VAL A 240 1.81 -19.76 21.91
CA VAL A 240 2.45 -18.82 21.00
C VAL A 240 3.80 -18.45 21.61
N SER A 241 4.88 -18.72 20.91
CA SER A 241 6.23 -18.42 21.36
C SER A 241 6.46 -16.91 21.31
N LYS A 242 7.09 -16.40 22.37
CA LYS A 242 7.60 -15.02 22.43
C LYS A 242 9.02 -14.90 21.87
N ASN A 243 9.66 -16.01 21.55
CA ASN A 243 10.93 -16.03 20.84
C ASN A 243 10.64 -15.73 19.38
N PHE A 244 10.74 -14.48 19.03
CA PHE A 244 10.36 -13.98 17.72
C PHE A 244 11.40 -14.35 16.68
N TRP A 245 10.95 -14.86 15.56
CA TRP A 245 11.72 -14.86 14.34
C TRP A 245 11.59 -13.48 13.70
N SER A 246 12.67 -12.89 13.24
CA SER A 246 12.62 -11.66 12.47
C SER A 246 12.54 -12.00 10.99
N TYR A 247 11.57 -11.44 10.29
CA TYR A 247 11.58 -11.40 8.85
C TYR A 247 12.62 -10.37 8.41
N TYR A 248 13.52 -10.74 7.51
CA TYR A 248 14.58 -9.88 7.01
C TYR A 248 14.58 -9.89 5.49
N CYS A 249 14.52 -8.70 4.90
CA CYS A 249 14.70 -8.47 3.47
C CYS A 249 16.06 -7.80 3.26
N GLU A 250 17.04 -8.54 2.74
CA GLU A 250 18.42 -8.08 2.60
C GLU A 250 18.54 -6.87 1.67
N GLU A 251 17.77 -6.84 0.58
CA GLU A 251 17.78 -5.74 -0.38
C GLU A 251 17.29 -4.42 0.21
N GLU A 252 16.34 -4.47 1.16
CA GLU A 252 15.75 -3.30 1.78
C GLU A 252 16.45 -2.85 3.07
N GLY A 253 17.27 -3.71 3.67
CA GLY A 253 18.05 -3.39 4.87
C GLY A 253 17.22 -3.22 6.14
N TYR A 254 16.04 -3.84 6.22
CA TYR A 254 15.21 -3.90 7.41
C TYR A 254 14.42 -5.21 7.47
N GLY A 255 13.84 -5.47 8.63
CA GLY A 255 12.97 -6.60 8.86
C GLY A 255 11.97 -6.28 9.96
N TRP A 256 11.14 -7.25 10.30
CA TRP A 256 10.15 -7.12 11.36
C TRP A 256 9.93 -8.43 12.10
N PRO A 257 9.39 -8.38 13.33
CA PRO A 257 9.11 -9.57 14.11
C PRO A 257 8.04 -10.44 13.45
N VAL A 258 8.28 -11.75 13.42
CA VAL A 258 7.30 -12.79 13.09
C VAL A 258 7.07 -13.64 14.33
N SER A 259 5.84 -13.68 14.83
CA SER A 259 5.45 -14.58 15.91
C SER A 259 5.18 -15.97 15.36
N TRP A 260 5.42 -17.00 16.16
CA TRP A 260 5.15 -18.36 15.78
C TRP A 260 4.52 -19.18 16.90
N ALA A 261 3.83 -20.23 16.52
CA ALA A 261 3.31 -21.23 17.44
C ALA A 261 3.53 -22.63 16.86
N GLN A 262 4.11 -23.53 17.66
CA GLN A 262 4.53 -24.84 17.20
C GLN A 262 3.81 -25.95 17.94
N GLY A 263 3.07 -26.79 17.18
CA GLY A 263 2.55 -28.06 17.63
C GLY A 263 3.52 -29.22 17.40
N PHE A 264 3.02 -30.44 17.37
CA PHE A 264 3.86 -31.62 17.13
C PHE A 264 4.29 -31.74 15.66
N ASP A 265 3.36 -31.55 14.74
CA ASP A 265 3.54 -31.65 13.28
C ASP A 265 2.96 -30.44 12.53
N GLU A 266 2.62 -29.40 13.26
CA GLU A 266 2.05 -28.16 12.76
C GLU A 266 2.84 -26.97 13.28
N ILE A 267 2.93 -25.94 12.44
CA ILE A 267 3.54 -24.65 12.77
C ILE A 267 2.66 -23.52 12.25
N TYR A 268 2.62 -22.42 12.96
CA TYR A 268 1.84 -21.26 12.63
C TYR A 268 2.72 -20.02 12.68
N PHE A 269 2.63 -19.16 11.69
CA PHE A 269 3.36 -17.90 11.62
C PHE A 269 2.38 -16.73 11.58
N GLN A 270 2.68 -15.67 12.33
CA GLN A 270 1.92 -14.42 12.34
C GLN A 270 2.87 -13.26 12.10
N GLY A 271 2.42 -12.25 11.33
CA GLY A 271 3.23 -11.08 11.02
C GLY A 271 4.10 -11.25 9.78
N PHE A 272 3.82 -12.22 8.91
CA PHE A 272 4.47 -12.31 7.60
C PHE A 272 4.21 -11.05 6.77
N SER A 273 2.96 -10.61 6.72
CA SER A 273 2.53 -9.43 5.97
C SER A 273 2.31 -8.24 6.89
N THR A 274 2.80 -7.08 6.48
CA THR A 274 2.50 -5.79 7.13
C THR A 274 1.09 -5.30 6.83
N GLU A 275 0.48 -5.77 5.75
CA GLU A 275 -0.91 -5.49 5.40
C GLU A 275 -1.90 -6.26 6.28
N MET A 276 -1.48 -7.45 6.74
CA MET A 276 -2.26 -8.34 7.60
C MET A 276 -1.43 -8.84 8.79
N PRO A 277 -0.98 -7.95 9.69
CA PRO A 277 -0.03 -8.30 10.76
C PRO A 277 -0.60 -9.33 11.76
N ASP A 278 -1.91 -9.43 11.89
CA ASP A 278 -2.59 -10.34 12.81
C ASP A 278 -2.98 -11.69 12.17
N ALA A 279 -2.79 -11.85 10.86
CA ALA A 279 -3.15 -13.08 10.15
C ALA A 279 -2.16 -14.22 10.44
N TRP A 280 -2.69 -15.41 10.63
CA TRP A 280 -1.91 -16.63 10.80
C TRP A 280 -1.84 -17.43 9.51
N ILE A 281 -0.64 -17.93 9.20
CA ILE A 281 -0.38 -18.88 8.11
C ILE A 281 0.04 -20.19 8.74
N LYS A 282 -0.58 -21.30 8.33
CA LYS A 282 -0.32 -22.64 8.87
C LYS A 282 0.57 -23.44 7.93
N GLY A 283 1.60 -24.11 8.49
CA GLY A 283 2.39 -25.13 7.84
C GLY A 283 2.30 -26.48 8.54
N THR A 284 2.63 -27.56 7.84
CA THR A 284 2.93 -28.86 8.42
C THR A 284 4.44 -29.07 8.46
N VAL A 285 4.94 -29.74 9.50
CA VAL A 285 6.38 -29.91 9.73
C VAL A 285 6.78 -31.36 9.62
N GLU A 286 7.78 -31.65 8.77
CA GLU A 286 8.43 -32.96 8.67
C GLU A 286 9.88 -32.81 9.13
N TYR A 287 10.23 -33.49 10.23
CA TYR A 287 11.56 -33.43 10.82
C TYR A 287 12.54 -34.39 10.16
N GLU A 288 13.72 -33.91 9.85
CA GLU A 288 14.89 -34.65 9.40
C GLU A 288 16.02 -34.55 10.45
N ASP A 289 17.17 -35.19 10.21
CA ASP A 289 18.25 -35.23 11.21
C ASP A 289 18.86 -33.84 11.52
N SER A 290 19.01 -32.96 10.52
CA SER A 290 19.65 -31.65 10.65
C SER A 290 18.74 -30.47 10.30
N ASN A 291 17.54 -30.72 9.80
CA ASN A 291 16.59 -29.71 9.38
C ASN A 291 15.14 -30.18 9.53
N ALA A 292 14.20 -29.30 9.26
CA ALA A 292 12.81 -29.70 9.04
C ALA A 292 12.30 -29.04 7.75
N ILE A 293 11.35 -29.72 7.09
CA ILE A 293 10.61 -29.17 5.97
C ILE A 293 9.25 -28.70 6.47
N ILE A 294 8.97 -27.42 6.28
CA ILE A 294 7.69 -26.81 6.56
C ILE A 294 6.92 -26.66 5.26
N SER A 295 5.75 -27.28 5.18
CA SER A 295 4.92 -27.27 3.98
C SER A 295 3.66 -26.44 4.20
N ILE A 296 3.50 -25.35 3.46
CA ILE A 296 2.34 -24.45 3.48
C ILE A 296 1.44 -24.80 2.31
N ARG A 297 0.16 -25.10 2.59
CA ARG A 297 -0.83 -25.37 1.55
C ARG A 297 -1.33 -24.06 0.95
N PRO A 298 -1.57 -24.00 -0.37
CA PRO A 298 -2.28 -22.90 -0.98
C PRO A 298 -3.76 -22.86 -0.56
N ASN A 299 -4.44 -21.77 -0.84
CA ASN A 299 -5.85 -21.55 -0.55
C ASN A 299 -6.23 -21.60 0.94
N GLN A 300 -5.30 -21.35 1.86
CA GLN A 300 -5.67 -21.07 3.23
C GLN A 300 -6.34 -19.70 3.30
N TYR A 301 -7.57 -19.67 3.81
CA TYR A 301 -8.22 -18.40 4.12
C TYR A 301 -7.58 -17.81 5.39
N ILE A 302 -7.11 -16.59 5.31
CA ILE A 302 -6.38 -15.92 6.40
C ILE A 302 -7.05 -14.67 6.93
N GLY A 303 -8.16 -14.22 6.31
CA GLY A 303 -8.92 -13.07 6.77
C GLY A 303 -9.41 -12.17 5.63
N ILE A 304 -9.74 -10.93 6.00
CA ILE A 304 -10.21 -9.89 5.07
C ILE A 304 -9.22 -8.74 5.08
N CYS A 305 -8.81 -8.29 3.90
CA CYS A 305 -8.03 -7.08 3.71
C CYS A 305 -8.60 -6.27 2.55
N ARG A 306 -8.64 -4.93 2.68
CA ARG A 306 -9.12 -3.99 1.65
C ARG A 306 -10.51 -4.34 1.07
N GLY A 307 -11.37 -5.01 1.86
CA GLY A 307 -12.69 -5.44 1.43
C GLY A 307 -12.71 -6.74 0.61
N PHE A 308 -11.64 -7.53 0.63
CA PHE A 308 -11.54 -8.82 -0.05
C PHE A 308 -11.18 -9.96 0.91
N HIS A 309 -11.65 -11.16 0.60
CA HIS A 309 -11.19 -12.37 1.26
C HIS A 309 -9.77 -12.68 0.78
N VAL A 310 -8.85 -12.94 1.73
CA VAL A 310 -7.43 -13.17 1.42
C VAL A 310 -7.05 -14.62 1.62
N TYR A 311 -6.29 -15.13 0.66
CA TYR A 311 -5.84 -16.53 0.63
C TYR A 311 -4.33 -16.62 0.37
N THR A 312 -3.71 -17.66 0.93
CA THR A 312 -2.34 -18.02 0.53
C THR A 312 -2.32 -18.66 -0.84
N LYS A 313 -1.35 -18.33 -1.67
CA LYS A 313 -1.09 -18.95 -2.97
C LYS A 313 0.40 -19.25 -3.11
N ALA A 314 0.74 -20.23 -3.95
CA ALA A 314 2.09 -20.41 -4.45
C ALA A 314 2.11 -20.03 -5.93
N ALA A 315 3.12 -19.29 -6.34
CA ALA A 315 3.25 -18.82 -7.72
C ALA A 315 4.70 -18.85 -8.18
N LYS A 316 4.91 -18.84 -9.49
CA LYS A 316 6.20 -18.54 -10.10
C LYS A 316 6.19 -17.13 -10.63
N SER A 317 7.30 -16.41 -10.44
CA SER A 317 7.49 -15.13 -11.07
C SER A 317 8.05 -15.29 -12.50
N PHE A 318 7.66 -14.39 -13.38
CA PHE A 318 8.12 -14.27 -14.74
C PHE A 318 8.40 -12.82 -15.05
N TYR A 319 9.55 -12.56 -15.64
CA TYR A 319 9.89 -11.23 -16.10
C TYR A 319 9.59 -11.09 -17.58
N ASP A 320 8.78 -10.11 -17.95
CA ASP A 320 8.47 -9.78 -19.36
C ASP A 320 9.40 -8.67 -19.84
N GLU A 321 10.42 -9.03 -20.62
CA GLU A 321 11.41 -8.10 -21.17
C GLU A 321 10.79 -7.03 -22.10
N ASP A 322 9.64 -7.33 -22.72
CA ASP A 322 8.97 -6.40 -23.65
C ASP A 322 8.25 -5.27 -22.91
N TYR A 323 7.83 -5.51 -21.68
CA TYR A 323 7.09 -4.55 -20.83
C TYR A 323 7.90 -4.04 -19.63
N ASP A 324 9.09 -4.64 -19.37
CA ASP A 324 9.91 -4.34 -18.17
C ASP A 324 9.11 -4.53 -16.87
N GLU A 325 8.30 -5.59 -16.81
CA GLU A 325 7.40 -5.92 -15.72
C GLU A 325 7.58 -7.37 -15.25
N GLU A 326 7.48 -7.59 -13.95
CA GLU A 326 7.39 -8.91 -13.33
C GLU A 326 5.91 -9.27 -13.14
N TYR A 327 5.54 -10.52 -13.44
CA TYR A 327 4.21 -11.04 -13.21
C TYR A 327 4.26 -12.47 -12.68
N TYR A 328 3.15 -12.90 -12.08
CA TYR A 328 3.06 -14.19 -11.41
C TYR A 328 2.09 -15.13 -12.14
N GLU A 329 2.39 -16.43 -12.09
CA GLU A 329 1.49 -17.49 -12.52
C GLU A 329 1.27 -18.45 -11.35
N PHE A 330 0.00 -18.70 -10.98
CA PHE A 330 -0.33 -19.63 -9.91
C PHE A 330 0.17 -21.03 -10.22
N LEU A 331 0.75 -21.64 -9.21
CA LEU A 331 1.01 -23.07 -9.22
C LEU A 331 -0.29 -23.83 -8.89
N PRO A 332 -0.40 -25.11 -9.28
CA PRO A 332 -1.58 -25.93 -9.00
C PRO A 332 -1.95 -25.93 -7.50
N ASP A 333 -3.24 -26.03 -7.20
CA ASP A 333 -3.77 -26.00 -5.82
C ASP A 333 -3.30 -27.17 -4.92
N ASP A 334 -2.67 -28.19 -5.47
CA ASP A 334 -2.03 -29.28 -4.74
C ASP A 334 -0.52 -29.06 -4.53
N TYR A 335 0.05 -27.98 -5.09
CA TYR A 335 1.43 -27.61 -4.85
C TYR A 335 1.62 -27.12 -3.41
N LEU A 336 2.60 -27.66 -2.69
CA LEU A 336 2.94 -27.21 -1.35
C LEU A 336 4.12 -26.23 -1.44
N TYR A 337 3.91 -25.00 -0.98
CA TYR A 337 5.02 -24.08 -0.77
C TYR A 337 5.87 -24.58 0.39
N GLN A 338 7.18 -24.75 0.19
CA GLN A 338 8.06 -25.38 1.17
C GLN A 338 9.13 -24.43 1.68
N LEU A 339 9.33 -24.45 3.00
CA LEU A 339 10.42 -23.79 3.70
C LEU A 339 11.35 -24.86 4.28
N VAL A 340 12.64 -24.54 4.35
CA VAL A 340 13.64 -25.32 5.09
C VAL A 340 13.90 -24.62 6.41
N TRP A 341 13.76 -25.34 7.51
CA TRP A 341 14.21 -24.89 8.82
C TRP A 341 15.54 -25.55 9.11
N ASP A 342 16.62 -24.81 8.98
CA ASP A 342 18.00 -25.25 9.29
C ASP A 342 18.24 -25.15 10.80
N PHE A 343 18.57 -26.27 11.46
CA PHE A 343 18.77 -26.30 12.91
C PHE A 343 20.17 -25.84 13.33
N GLU A 344 21.18 -25.88 12.41
CA GLU A 344 22.54 -25.45 12.70
C GLU A 344 22.63 -23.93 12.69
N GLU A 345 22.08 -23.30 11.64
CA GLU A 345 22.06 -21.85 11.49
C GLU A 345 20.86 -21.22 12.23
N ASN A 346 19.88 -22.02 12.66
CA ASN A 346 18.62 -21.61 13.25
C ASN A 346 17.85 -20.59 12.41
N THR A 347 17.72 -20.90 11.12
CA THR A 347 17.05 -20.06 10.12
C THR A 347 15.98 -20.82 9.37
N ILE A 348 14.96 -20.09 8.89
CA ILE A 348 13.93 -20.63 7.99
C ILE A 348 13.95 -19.82 6.70
N TYR A 349 14.00 -20.52 5.56
CA TYR A 349 14.06 -19.90 4.24
C TYR A 349 13.31 -20.70 3.18
N PRO A 350 12.91 -20.10 2.04
CA PRO A 350 12.27 -20.80 0.94
C PRO A 350 13.14 -21.92 0.39
N LYS A 351 12.55 -23.10 0.19
CA LYS A 351 13.27 -24.27 -0.36
C LYS A 351 13.53 -24.14 -1.85
N ASP A 352 12.61 -23.53 -2.58
CA ASP A 352 12.72 -23.24 -4.01
C ASP A 352 12.68 -21.72 -4.19
N PRO A 353 13.81 -21.09 -4.56
CA PRO A 353 13.88 -19.62 -4.71
C PRO A 353 13.09 -19.11 -5.93
N ASP A 354 12.73 -19.99 -6.88
CA ASP A 354 11.92 -19.62 -8.05
C ASP A 354 10.40 -19.61 -7.74
N VAL A 355 10.01 -19.96 -6.51
CA VAL A 355 8.61 -20.01 -6.10
C VAL A 355 8.34 -19.03 -4.96
N VAL A 356 7.38 -18.16 -5.15
CA VAL A 356 6.95 -17.18 -4.16
C VAL A 356 5.69 -17.64 -3.42
N LEU A 357 5.59 -17.26 -2.16
CA LEU A 357 4.35 -17.32 -1.40
C LEU A 357 3.63 -15.99 -1.60
N LEU A 358 2.39 -16.02 -2.08
CA LEU A 358 1.55 -14.85 -2.24
C LEU A 358 0.43 -14.82 -1.21
N LEU A 359 0.06 -13.63 -0.76
CA LEU A 359 -1.26 -13.32 -0.24
C LEU A 359 -2.09 -12.74 -1.36
N ASN A 360 -3.19 -13.38 -1.68
CA ASN A 360 -3.99 -13.05 -2.84
C ASN A 360 -5.41 -12.64 -2.43
N LEU A 361 -5.92 -11.58 -3.05
CA LEU A 361 -7.31 -11.15 -2.91
C LEU A 361 -8.20 -12.06 -3.74
N GLY A 362 -8.97 -12.93 -3.09
CA GLY A 362 -9.76 -13.95 -3.78
C GLY A 362 -9.02 -15.26 -4.05
N LYS A 363 -9.74 -16.27 -4.55
CA LYS A 363 -9.22 -17.63 -4.77
C LYS A 363 -8.76 -17.91 -6.19
N ASP A 364 -9.52 -17.41 -7.15
CA ASP A 364 -9.49 -17.93 -8.52
C ASP A 364 -8.68 -17.06 -9.47
N GLU A 365 -8.59 -15.77 -9.21
CA GLU A 365 -7.86 -14.81 -10.02
C GLU A 365 -6.67 -14.25 -9.28
N LEU A 366 -5.64 -13.84 -10.03
CA LEU A 366 -4.43 -13.29 -9.44
C LEU A 366 -4.64 -11.80 -9.12
N TYR A 367 -4.88 -11.52 -7.84
CA TYR A 367 -4.92 -10.18 -7.27
C TYR A 367 -3.98 -10.14 -6.08
N GLU A 368 -2.73 -9.91 -6.34
CA GLU A 368 -1.69 -9.90 -5.31
C GLU A 368 -1.95 -8.80 -4.28
N LEU A 369 -1.99 -9.18 -3.00
CA LEU A 369 -1.95 -8.27 -1.88
C LEU A 369 -0.52 -8.06 -1.39
N ASP A 370 0.23 -9.16 -1.31
CA ASP A 370 1.61 -9.17 -0.78
C ASP A 370 2.35 -10.41 -1.29
N GLU A 371 3.66 -10.30 -1.48
CA GLU A 371 4.52 -11.37 -1.94
C GLU A 371 5.69 -11.63 -0.99
N PHE A 372 6.10 -12.88 -0.90
CA PHE A 372 7.23 -13.31 -0.08
C PHE A 372 8.19 -14.13 -0.92
N SER A 373 9.15 -13.43 -1.49
CA SER A 373 10.30 -13.96 -2.21
C SER A 373 11.58 -13.71 -1.41
N ASP A 374 12.58 -14.53 -1.56
CA ASP A 374 13.94 -14.34 -1.03
C ASP A 374 14.04 -13.87 0.43
N PHE A 375 13.15 -14.34 1.30
CA PHE A 375 13.18 -13.98 2.71
C PHE A 375 13.93 -15.02 3.54
N VAL A 376 14.41 -14.57 4.71
CA VAL A 376 14.96 -15.43 5.75
C VAL A 376 14.36 -15.05 7.10
N LEU A 377 13.81 -16.04 7.81
CA LEU A 377 13.47 -15.87 9.21
C LEU A 377 14.68 -16.28 10.05
N ASN A 378 15.29 -15.31 10.71
CA ASN A 378 16.40 -15.55 11.64
C ASN A 378 15.86 -15.60 13.05
N HIS A 379 16.27 -16.59 13.83
CA HIS A 379 15.96 -16.62 15.25
C HIS A 379 16.73 -15.50 15.96
N GLN A 380 16.00 -14.74 16.77
CA GLN A 380 16.57 -13.61 17.50
C GLN A 380 16.04 -13.63 18.94
N ASP A 381 16.94 -13.75 19.91
CA ASP A 381 16.57 -13.89 21.33
C ASP A 381 16.00 -12.59 21.93
N SER A 382 16.37 -11.45 21.35
CA SER A 382 15.95 -10.13 21.82
C SER A 382 16.00 -9.11 20.67
N PHE A 383 15.12 -8.13 20.73
CA PHE A 383 15.17 -6.96 19.83
C PHE A 383 15.88 -5.75 20.46
N ALA A 384 16.57 -5.93 21.60
CA ALA A 384 17.41 -4.90 22.16
C ALA A 384 18.65 -4.67 21.30
N GLY A 385 19.08 -3.43 21.14
CA GLY A 385 20.29 -3.13 20.36
C GLY A 385 20.57 -1.64 20.24
N ILE A 386 21.76 -1.31 19.74
CA ILE A 386 22.13 0.05 19.35
C ILE A 386 21.81 0.16 17.84
N PRO A 387 20.99 1.11 17.42
CA PRO A 387 20.65 1.22 16.00
C PRO A 387 21.90 1.56 15.16
N GLN A 388 21.93 1.05 13.92
CA GLN A 388 22.97 1.44 12.97
C GLN A 388 22.91 2.94 12.67
N ASN A 389 24.06 3.46 12.25
CA ASN A 389 24.17 4.86 11.86
C ASN A 389 23.33 5.12 10.61
N PRO A 390 22.66 6.29 10.54
CA PRO A 390 22.10 6.75 9.29
C PRO A 390 23.15 6.76 8.17
N CYS A 391 22.74 6.53 6.93
CA CYS A 391 23.67 6.50 5.81
C CYS A 391 23.10 7.19 4.54
N ASN A 392 23.94 7.30 3.53
CA ASN A 392 23.57 7.87 2.22
C ASN A 392 22.99 9.30 2.29
N LEU A 393 23.50 10.14 3.20
CA LEU A 393 23.05 11.52 3.33
C LEU A 393 23.37 12.31 2.05
N VAL A 394 22.33 12.84 1.41
CA VAL A 394 22.42 13.68 0.21
C VAL A 394 21.57 14.92 0.42
N PHE A 395 22.17 16.08 0.23
CA PHE A 395 21.49 17.37 0.30
C PHE A 395 21.36 17.96 -1.08
N ILE A 396 20.15 18.37 -1.44
CA ILE A 396 19.82 18.94 -2.75
C ILE A 396 19.28 20.34 -2.54
N ASP A 397 19.91 21.31 -3.22
CA ASP A 397 19.52 22.71 -3.25
C ASP A 397 18.65 22.95 -4.48
N PHE A 398 17.37 23.25 -4.30
CA PHE A 398 16.43 23.61 -5.37
C PHE A 398 16.32 25.12 -5.61
N MET A 399 17.26 25.91 -5.09
CA MET A 399 17.27 27.39 -5.04
C MET A 399 17.03 28.14 -6.38
N GLU A 400 17.03 27.47 -7.51
CA GLU A 400 16.71 28.19 -8.77
C GLU A 400 15.19 28.50 -8.90
N HIS A 401 14.30 27.85 -8.09
CA HIS A 401 12.86 28.04 -8.23
C HIS A 401 12.05 28.08 -6.92
N PHE A 402 12.58 27.58 -5.80
CA PHE A 402 11.89 27.55 -4.50
C PHE A 402 12.93 27.71 -3.40
N ASP A 403 12.63 28.46 -2.34
CA ASP A 403 13.49 28.60 -1.14
C ASP A 403 13.46 27.30 -0.30
N GLU A 404 13.69 26.14 -0.94
CA GLU A 404 13.52 24.82 -0.37
C GLU A 404 14.77 23.96 -0.60
N TYR A 405 15.20 23.26 0.44
CA TYR A 405 16.29 22.29 0.44
C TYR A 405 15.79 20.92 0.83
N ASP A 406 16.19 19.88 0.14
CA ASP A 406 15.85 18.50 0.48
C ASP A 406 17.05 17.72 0.99
N LEU A 407 16.88 17.10 2.15
CA LEU A 407 17.80 16.10 2.68
C LEU A 407 17.23 14.69 2.45
N TYR A 408 17.96 13.86 1.72
CA TYR A 408 17.69 12.43 1.56
C TYR A 408 18.68 11.63 2.40
N PHE A 409 18.21 10.59 3.05
CA PHE A 409 19.04 9.69 3.86
C PHE A 409 18.33 8.37 4.11
N ASN A 410 19.09 7.37 4.58
CA ASN A 410 18.55 6.08 4.98
C ASN A 410 18.68 5.90 6.50
N ILE A 411 17.64 5.34 7.12
CA ILE A 411 17.63 4.87 8.51
C ILE A 411 17.50 3.35 8.48
N PRO A 412 18.61 2.59 8.65
CA PRO A 412 18.56 1.13 8.70
C PRO A 412 17.72 0.64 9.88
N GLY A 413 16.91 -0.41 9.63
CA GLY A 413 16.12 -1.09 10.66
C GLY A 413 16.89 -2.15 11.44
N LEU A 414 18.22 -2.04 11.50
CA LEU A 414 19.12 -3.03 12.10
C LEU A 414 19.94 -2.43 13.25
N SER A 415 20.35 -3.29 14.18
CA SER A 415 21.34 -2.97 15.20
C SER A 415 22.76 -2.92 14.63
N THR A 416 23.71 -2.38 15.40
CA THR A 416 25.15 -2.41 15.05
C THR A 416 25.73 -3.84 14.98
N GLU A 417 25.04 -4.82 15.55
CA GLU A 417 25.40 -6.24 15.50
C GLU A 417 24.75 -6.97 14.31
N GLY A 418 23.82 -6.28 13.59
CA GLY A 418 23.11 -6.82 12.44
C GLY A 418 21.73 -7.42 12.77
N ASP A 419 21.34 -7.37 14.05
CA ASP A 419 20.03 -7.87 14.47
C ASP A 419 18.91 -6.92 14.01
N VAL A 420 17.74 -7.45 13.72
CA VAL A 420 16.55 -6.67 13.33
C VAL A 420 16.03 -5.88 14.53
N LEU A 421 15.72 -4.62 14.33
CA LEU A 421 15.06 -3.75 15.30
C LEU A 421 13.57 -3.62 14.96
N ILE A 422 12.75 -3.44 16.00
CA ILE A 422 11.31 -3.17 15.83
C ILE A 422 11.15 -1.75 15.32
N THR A 423 10.73 -1.58 14.06
CA THR A 423 10.67 -0.28 13.38
C THR A 423 9.68 0.70 14.01
N GLU A 424 8.62 0.22 14.69
CA GLU A 424 7.69 1.06 15.47
C GLU A 424 8.37 1.74 16.67
N ASN A 425 9.48 1.17 17.13
CA ASN A 425 10.28 1.69 18.25
C ASN A 425 11.49 2.51 17.78
N LEU A 426 11.71 2.58 16.47
CA LEU A 426 12.81 3.30 15.83
C LEU A 426 12.35 4.70 15.43
N GLY A 427 13.22 5.67 15.63
CA GLY A 427 13.03 7.06 15.22
C GLY A 427 14.37 7.68 14.82
N TYR A 428 14.32 8.95 14.48
CA TYR A 428 15.53 9.71 14.18
C TYR A 428 15.40 11.17 14.58
N ILE A 429 16.56 11.78 14.84
CA ILE A 429 16.72 13.20 15.19
C ILE A 429 17.60 13.87 14.14
N ILE A 430 17.20 15.05 13.72
CA ILE A 430 17.97 15.91 12.84
C ILE A 430 18.71 16.97 13.66
N TYR A 431 19.94 17.26 13.28
CA TYR A 431 20.78 18.30 13.87
C TYR A 431 21.11 19.34 12.80
N ILE A 432 20.89 20.60 13.10
CA ILE A 432 21.31 21.71 12.27
C ILE A 432 22.43 22.44 13.01
N ASP A 433 23.60 22.56 12.37
CA ASP A 433 24.80 23.19 12.95
C ASP A 433 25.19 22.64 14.34
N GLY A 434 24.88 21.34 14.55
CA GLY A 434 25.22 20.62 15.78
C GLY A 434 24.15 20.69 16.89
N GLU A 435 23.07 21.43 16.70
CA GLU A 435 21.96 21.53 17.64
C GLU A 435 20.75 20.70 17.15
N GLU A 436 20.02 20.06 18.08
CA GLU A 436 18.80 19.33 17.75
C GLU A 436 17.77 20.25 17.10
N TRP A 437 17.27 19.85 15.93
CA TRP A 437 16.27 20.60 15.20
C TRP A 437 14.86 20.28 15.67
N THR A 438 14.08 21.33 15.91
CA THR A 438 12.64 21.20 16.18
C THR A 438 11.85 21.51 14.91
N PHE A 439 11.05 20.57 14.46
CA PHE A 439 10.09 20.79 13.38
C PHE A 439 8.87 21.48 13.97
N ASP A 440 8.77 22.78 13.72
CA ASP A 440 7.63 23.60 14.19
C ASP A 440 6.33 23.17 13.51
N ALA A 441 5.28 22.96 14.30
CA ALA A 441 4.00 22.48 13.82
C ALA A 441 3.37 23.37 12.74
N SER A 442 3.58 24.69 12.84
CA SER A 442 3.02 25.65 11.88
C SER A 442 3.71 25.59 10.53
N ASP A 443 5.04 25.46 10.52
CA ASP A 443 5.85 25.50 9.30
C ASP A 443 5.78 24.18 8.54
N TYR A 444 5.78 23.06 9.27
CA TYR A 444 5.76 21.70 8.72
C TYR A 444 4.35 21.08 8.66
N LYS A 445 3.30 21.84 8.97
CA LYS A 445 1.89 21.39 9.00
C LYS A 445 1.68 20.13 9.86
N LEU A 446 2.33 20.09 11.01
CA LEU A 446 2.22 19.00 11.98
C LEU A 446 1.11 19.30 13.01
N ASN A 447 0.70 18.28 13.76
CA ASN A 447 -0.25 18.46 14.86
C ASN A 447 0.38 19.11 16.11
N GLU A 448 1.69 18.90 16.29
CA GLU A 448 2.50 19.43 17.39
C GLU A 448 3.96 19.54 16.94
N ASP A 449 4.77 20.33 17.68
CA ASP A 449 6.20 20.44 17.43
C ASP A 449 6.88 19.09 17.65
N MET A 450 7.83 18.73 16.79
CA MET A 450 8.46 17.43 16.78
C MET A 450 9.99 17.56 16.72
N VAL A 451 10.71 16.86 17.61
CA VAL A 451 12.18 16.74 17.59
C VAL A 451 12.60 15.36 17.12
N GLU A 452 12.04 14.32 17.73
CA GLU A 452 12.23 12.94 17.32
C GLU A 452 11.13 12.54 16.34
N ILE A 453 11.52 12.10 15.16
CA ILE A 453 10.60 11.69 14.11
C ILE A 453 10.50 10.16 14.12
N PRO A 454 9.31 9.57 14.31
CA PRO A 454 9.13 8.13 14.20
C PRO A 454 9.53 7.59 12.82
N TRP A 455 10.11 6.40 12.77
CA TRP A 455 10.59 5.76 11.54
C TRP A 455 9.52 5.65 10.44
N SER A 456 8.28 5.35 10.83
CA SER A 456 7.14 5.24 9.90
C SER A 456 6.44 6.58 9.60
N PHE A 457 6.90 7.70 10.19
CA PHE A 457 6.23 8.99 10.04
C PHE A 457 6.28 9.49 8.60
N HIS A 458 5.17 10.09 8.15
CA HIS A 458 5.06 10.69 6.81
C HIS A 458 4.18 11.94 6.87
N SER A 459 4.61 13.00 6.21
CA SER A 459 3.86 14.25 5.98
C SER A 459 4.25 14.88 4.65
N ASP A 460 3.68 16.05 4.31
CA ASP A 460 4.01 16.78 3.07
C ASP A 460 5.50 17.18 2.98
N TYR A 461 6.18 17.38 4.13
CA TYR A 461 7.56 17.87 4.21
C TYR A 461 8.53 16.88 4.87
N ILE A 462 8.02 15.83 5.49
CA ILE A 462 8.80 14.74 6.07
C ILE A 462 8.29 13.46 5.42
N ILE A 463 8.96 13.03 4.36
CA ILE A 463 8.48 11.99 3.46
C ILE A 463 9.16 10.67 3.80
N ASN A 464 8.34 9.65 4.05
CA ASN A 464 8.78 8.28 4.11
C ASN A 464 8.54 7.67 2.71
N HIS A 465 9.63 7.34 2.01
CA HIS A 465 9.58 6.71 0.69
C HIS A 465 9.39 5.19 0.77
N GLY A 466 9.20 4.66 1.96
CA GLY A 466 9.21 3.24 2.25
C GLY A 466 10.61 2.72 2.56
N GLY A 467 10.71 1.43 2.96
CA GLY A 467 11.98 0.85 3.35
C GLY A 467 12.76 1.75 4.31
N THR A 468 14.04 1.90 4.08
CA THR A 468 14.93 2.74 4.92
C THR A 468 15.01 4.19 4.49
N MET A 469 14.51 4.57 3.32
CA MET A 469 14.71 5.89 2.71
C MET A 469 13.78 6.97 3.27
N ARG A 470 14.34 8.12 3.60
CA ARG A 470 13.64 9.31 4.14
C ARG A 470 14.06 10.56 3.36
N GLN A 471 13.12 11.52 3.29
CA GLN A 471 13.34 12.85 2.72
C GLN A 471 12.76 13.90 3.66
N ILE A 472 13.48 14.98 3.86
CA ILE A 472 13.01 16.12 4.64
C ILE A 472 13.23 17.39 3.85
N ALA A 473 12.17 18.19 3.71
CA ALA A 473 12.25 19.54 3.17
C ALA A 473 12.63 20.54 4.28
N PHE A 474 13.59 21.41 4.02
CA PHE A 474 14.00 22.48 4.93
C PHE A 474 13.76 23.84 4.30
N PHE A 475 13.29 24.79 5.11
CA PHE A 475 13.01 26.19 4.73
C PHE A 475 13.98 27.17 5.39
N ALA A 476 15.09 26.69 5.96
CA ALA A 476 16.04 27.49 6.71
C ALA A 476 17.23 27.89 5.83
N GLU A 477 17.58 29.21 5.82
CA GLU A 477 18.77 29.73 5.17
C GLU A 477 20.02 29.64 6.10
N GLY A 478 21.19 29.52 5.48
CA GLY A 478 22.48 29.66 6.18
C GLY A 478 22.91 28.44 6.98
N ILE A 479 22.38 27.25 6.67
CA ILE A 479 22.79 25.98 7.28
C ILE A 479 24.21 25.64 6.83
N SER A 480 25.12 25.36 7.77
CA SER A 480 26.49 24.94 7.47
C SER A 480 26.72 23.44 7.62
N SER A 481 25.93 22.76 8.44
CA SER A 481 26.00 21.31 8.59
C SER A 481 24.64 20.72 8.95
N ILE A 482 24.40 19.48 8.50
CA ILE A 482 23.21 18.70 8.86
C ILE A 482 23.68 17.36 9.43
N GLY A 483 23.21 17.02 10.64
CA GLY A 483 23.43 15.73 11.29
C GLY A 483 22.14 14.92 11.33
N VAL A 484 22.26 13.59 11.25
CA VAL A 484 21.17 12.64 11.46
C VAL A 484 21.61 11.58 12.45
N GLN A 485 20.73 11.24 13.40
CA GLN A 485 20.99 10.23 14.43
C GLN A 485 19.78 9.31 14.54
N SER A 486 19.98 7.99 14.51
CA SER A 486 18.94 7.00 14.82
C SER A 486 18.72 6.90 16.33
N VAL A 487 17.46 6.77 16.75
CA VAL A 487 17.05 6.57 18.15
C VAL A 487 16.17 5.33 18.22
N TYR A 488 16.45 4.44 19.18
CA TYR A 488 15.67 3.23 19.36
C TYR A 488 15.27 3.07 20.83
N LYS A 489 14.00 2.69 21.06
CA LYS A 489 13.42 2.53 22.40
C LYS A 489 12.84 1.14 22.57
N TYR A 490 13.44 0.34 23.44
CA TYR A 490 13.00 -1.02 23.68
C TYR A 490 12.97 -1.33 25.18
N GLU A 491 11.87 -1.89 25.69
CA GLU A 491 11.66 -2.25 27.10
C GLU A 491 11.97 -1.12 28.11
N GLY A 492 11.81 0.13 27.67
CA GLY A 492 12.03 1.32 28.51
C GLY A 492 13.48 1.85 28.50
N GLU A 493 14.37 1.22 27.76
CA GLU A 493 15.72 1.71 27.50
C GLU A 493 15.75 2.45 26.14
N GLU A 494 16.50 3.55 26.08
CA GLU A 494 16.77 4.31 24.87
C GLU A 494 18.23 4.13 24.48
N THR A 495 18.46 3.75 23.23
CA THR A 495 19.78 3.67 22.60
C THR A 495 19.85 4.56 21.38
N ARG A 496 21.02 5.08 21.06
CA ARG A 496 21.23 6.00 19.94
C ARG A 496 22.45 5.59 19.14
N SER A 497 22.40 5.82 17.84
CA SER A 497 23.56 5.70 16.96
C SER A 497 24.54 6.87 17.17
N GLU A 498 25.66 6.86 16.44
CA GLU A 498 26.45 8.06 16.25
C GLU A 498 25.69 9.05 15.34
N ILE A 499 25.98 10.35 15.51
CA ILE A 499 25.47 11.39 14.60
C ILE A 499 26.30 11.36 13.33
N VAL A 500 25.65 11.09 12.21
CA VAL A 500 26.28 11.20 10.87
C VAL A 500 26.04 12.60 10.34
N THR A 501 27.13 13.35 10.13
CA THR A 501 27.05 14.77 9.75
C THR A 501 27.51 15.00 8.31
N LEU A 502 26.72 15.74 7.56
CA LEU A 502 27.04 16.29 6.24
C LEU A 502 27.42 17.77 6.39
N ASN A 503 28.65 18.13 6.03
CA ASN A 503 29.11 19.52 6.02
C ASN A 503 28.78 20.16 4.68
N LEU A 504 27.92 21.16 4.68
CA LEU A 504 27.47 21.83 3.46
C LEU A 504 28.52 22.82 2.93
N GLU A 505 29.38 23.34 3.81
CA GLU A 505 30.53 24.16 3.40
C GLU A 505 31.51 23.39 2.51
N ASP A 506 31.72 22.09 2.78
CA ASP A 506 32.56 21.24 1.95
C ASP A 506 31.95 21.01 0.56
N LEU A 507 30.63 20.96 0.45
CA LEU A 507 29.92 20.87 -0.83
C LEU A 507 30.03 22.16 -1.63
N SER A 508 29.93 23.33 -0.97
CA SER A 508 30.11 24.63 -1.59
C SER A 508 31.60 24.89 -1.96
N ALA A 509 32.53 24.37 -1.16
CA ALA A 509 33.96 24.46 -1.48
C ALA A 509 34.32 23.62 -2.72
N VAL A 510 33.69 22.46 -2.93
CA VAL A 510 33.84 21.66 -4.17
C VAL A 510 33.26 22.43 -5.38
N ALA A 511 32.13 23.12 -5.22
CA ALA A 511 31.59 24.00 -6.27
C ALA A 511 32.48 25.23 -6.52
N GLY A 512 33.10 25.82 -5.47
CA GLY A 512 34.01 26.95 -5.57
C GLY A 512 35.38 26.60 -6.17
N VAL A 513 35.90 25.40 -5.89
CA VAL A 513 37.17 24.91 -6.49
C VAL A 513 37.04 24.66 -7.99
N ASN A 514 35.83 24.41 -8.46
CA ASN A 514 35.58 24.17 -9.89
C ASN A 514 35.33 25.46 -10.69
N GLY A 515 35.07 26.60 -10.04
CA GLY A 515 34.78 27.90 -10.73
C GLY A 515 35.94 28.44 -11.59
N ASP A 516 37.18 28.12 -11.24
CA ASP A 516 38.38 28.57 -11.97
C ASP A 516 38.97 27.51 -12.92
N LYS A 517 38.46 26.29 -12.92
CA LYS A 517 38.97 25.21 -13.78
C LYS A 517 38.31 25.26 -15.15
N LYS A 518 39.13 25.26 -16.17
CA LYS A 518 38.63 25.19 -17.55
C LYS A 518 38.12 23.79 -17.85
N VAL A 519 36.89 23.73 -18.35
CA VAL A 519 36.23 22.49 -18.76
C VAL A 519 36.83 22.02 -20.09
N ALA A 520 37.38 20.82 -20.10
CA ALA A 520 37.90 20.18 -21.31
C ALA A 520 36.78 19.39 -22.02
N GLU A 521 35.93 18.72 -21.28
CA GLU A 521 34.86 17.86 -21.83
C GLU A 521 33.69 17.74 -20.86
N VAL A 522 32.48 17.65 -21.41
CA VAL A 522 31.25 17.32 -20.66
C VAL A 522 30.60 16.10 -21.30
N ARG A 523 30.34 15.06 -20.50
CA ARG A 523 29.62 13.87 -20.94
C ARG A 523 28.39 13.68 -20.05
N TYR A 524 27.36 13.09 -20.63
CA TYR A 524 26.13 12.73 -19.92
C TYR A 524 25.92 11.24 -19.95
N TYR A 525 25.47 10.68 -18.84
CA TYR A 525 25.17 9.26 -18.69
C TYR A 525 23.77 9.11 -18.11
N ASP A 526 23.06 8.07 -18.50
CA ASP A 526 21.84 7.66 -17.83
C ASP A 526 22.16 7.04 -16.44
N VAL A 527 21.13 6.72 -15.67
CA VAL A 527 21.29 6.12 -14.32
C VAL A 527 21.92 4.72 -14.36
N ALA A 528 21.88 4.04 -15.50
CA ALA A 528 22.57 2.77 -15.74
C ALA A 528 24.02 2.94 -16.21
N GLY A 529 24.53 4.17 -16.27
CA GLY A 529 25.91 4.48 -16.68
C GLY A 529 26.16 4.46 -18.18
N ARG A 530 25.12 4.44 -19.03
CA ARG A 530 25.26 4.49 -20.49
C ARG A 530 25.42 5.95 -20.94
N GLU A 531 26.41 6.20 -21.82
CA GLU A 531 26.66 7.55 -22.33
C GLU A 531 25.54 8.00 -23.26
N MET A 532 25.06 9.23 -23.01
CA MET A 532 23.98 9.88 -23.76
C MET A 532 24.54 11.05 -24.58
N SER A 533 24.24 11.08 -25.86
CA SER A 533 24.68 12.19 -26.73
C SER A 533 23.86 13.46 -26.56
N ASN A 534 22.63 13.39 -26.09
CA ASN A 534 21.75 14.52 -25.84
C ASN A 534 20.67 14.17 -24.80
N PRO A 535 20.81 14.61 -23.56
CA PRO A 535 19.80 14.35 -22.54
C PRO A 535 18.54 15.18 -22.83
N ALA A 536 17.46 14.53 -23.23
CA ALA A 536 16.22 15.20 -23.61
C ALA A 536 15.26 15.44 -22.42
N SER A 537 15.24 14.54 -21.44
CA SER A 537 14.48 14.67 -20.18
C SER A 537 14.89 13.55 -19.22
N GLY A 538 14.64 13.76 -17.93
CA GLY A 538 14.91 12.77 -16.88
C GLY A 538 16.23 12.99 -16.14
N MET A 539 16.55 12.07 -15.20
CA MET A 539 17.78 12.16 -14.43
C MET A 539 18.97 11.70 -15.27
N VAL A 540 20.02 12.51 -15.26
CA VAL A 540 21.27 12.22 -15.94
C VAL A 540 22.45 12.45 -15.00
N ILE A 541 23.51 11.68 -15.18
CA ILE A 541 24.79 11.91 -14.56
C ILE A 541 25.61 12.77 -15.52
N LYS A 542 25.82 14.04 -15.16
CA LYS A 542 26.73 14.93 -15.88
C LYS A 542 28.15 14.70 -15.36
N ARG A 543 29.04 14.24 -16.21
CA ARG A 543 30.47 14.11 -15.92
C ARG A 543 31.25 15.22 -16.62
N VAL A 544 31.97 16.00 -15.83
CA VAL A 544 32.80 17.11 -16.30
C VAL A 544 34.27 16.73 -16.14
N VAL A 545 35.02 16.78 -17.21
CA VAL A 545 36.48 16.59 -17.22
C VAL A 545 37.10 17.96 -17.42
N TYR A 546 38.03 18.31 -16.55
CA TYR A 546 38.74 19.58 -16.61
C TYR A 546 40.09 19.46 -17.35
N GLU A 547 40.64 20.58 -17.85
CA GLU A 547 41.95 20.60 -18.57
C GLU A 547 43.11 20.07 -17.71
N ASP A 548 42.99 20.14 -16.39
CA ASP A 548 43.97 19.59 -15.45
C ASP A 548 43.86 18.05 -15.23
N GLY A 549 42.93 17.40 -15.93
CA GLY A 549 42.66 15.97 -15.84
C GLY A 549 41.78 15.54 -14.65
N SER A 550 41.36 16.48 -13.78
CA SER A 550 40.41 16.18 -12.72
C SER A 550 38.99 15.95 -13.28
N VAL A 551 38.18 15.17 -12.57
CA VAL A 551 36.84 14.81 -13.00
C VAL A 551 35.85 15.11 -11.88
N ALA A 552 34.72 15.76 -12.23
CA ALA A 552 33.58 15.90 -11.35
C ALA A 552 32.34 15.22 -11.99
N SER A 553 31.50 14.61 -11.19
CA SER A 553 30.24 13.99 -11.63
C SER A 553 29.09 14.56 -10.82
N PHE A 554 28.05 14.97 -11.51
CA PHE A 554 26.86 15.59 -10.91
C PHE A 554 25.61 14.85 -11.39
N LYS A 555 24.69 14.55 -10.51
CA LYS A 555 23.32 14.16 -10.91
C LYS A 555 22.58 15.44 -11.32
N LYS A 556 21.91 15.40 -12.46
CA LYS A 556 21.12 16.52 -12.98
C LYS A 556 19.79 15.99 -13.51
N VAL A 557 18.70 16.66 -13.16
CA VAL A 557 17.40 16.46 -13.81
C VAL A 557 17.34 17.40 -15.02
N VAL A 558 17.05 16.83 -16.19
CA VAL A 558 16.81 17.60 -17.42
C VAL A 558 15.31 17.56 -17.68
N HIS A 559 14.66 18.70 -17.70
CA HIS A 559 13.21 18.86 -17.92
C HIS A 559 12.86 18.87 -19.40
#